data_86a5b79ebbbf2b869d1fccffe690a396
#
_entry.id   86a5b79ebbbf2b869d1fccffe690a396
#
_cell.length_a   1.000
_cell.length_b   1.000
_cell.length_c   1.000
_cell.angle_alpha   90.00
_cell.angle_beta   90.00
_cell.angle_gamma   90.00
#
_symmetry.space_group_name_H-M   'P 1'
#
loop_
_entity.id
_entity.type
_entity.pdbx_description
1 polymer ?
#
loop_
_entity_poly.entity_id
_entity_poly.type
_entity_poly.pdbx_seq_one_letter_code
_entity_poly.pdbx_strand_id
1 'polypeptide(L)' 'MNRYLVLTRRTPGFQPYALKEHYEFLGRLRSAALLELAGPFSDRSGGAYLIRAASLEEATAMAHQDPLHL' A
#
# COMPACT_ATOMS: atom_id res chain seq x y z
N MET A 1 -11.62 -14.09 -4.37
CA MET A 1 -10.41 -13.45 -3.83
C MET A 1 -10.64 -13.00 -2.40
N ASN A 2 -9.61 -13.06 -1.61
CA ASN A 2 -9.64 -12.56 -0.24
C ASN A 2 -9.23 -11.10 -0.20
N ARG A 3 -9.58 -10.43 0.90
CA ARG A 3 -9.16 -9.05 1.16
C ARG A 3 -8.07 -9.05 2.22
N TYR A 4 -7.09 -8.17 2.04
CA TYR A 4 -5.96 -8.06 2.96
C TYR A 4 -5.73 -6.59 3.29
N LEU A 5 -5.59 -6.30 4.56
CA LEU A 5 -5.30 -4.96 5.04
C LEU A 5 -3.79 -4.80 5.17
N VAL A 6 -3.24 -3.81 4.48
CA VAL A 6 -1.82 -3.50 4.55
C VAL A 6 -1.65 -2.23 5.38
N LEU A 7 -0.87 -2.33 6.45
CA LEU A 7 -0.55 -1.19 7.31
C LEU A 7 0.87 -0.75 7.03
N THR A 8 1.07 0.55 6.86
CA THR A 8 2.40 1.12 6.62
C THR A 8 2.74 2.10 7.73
N ARG A 9 4.02 2.16 8.09
CA ARG A 9 4.53 3.11 9.08
C ARG A 9 5.68 3.89 8.49
N ARG A 10 5.73 5.18 8.78
CA ARG A 10 6.89 6.00 8.44
C ARG A 10 8.02 5.66 9.39
N THR A 11 9.22 5.50 8.84
CA THR A 11 10.43 5.29 9.61
C THR A 11 11.30 6.54 9.54
N PRO A 12 12.36 6.64 10.38
CA PRO A 12 13.27 7.78 10.29
C PRO A 12 13.89 7.97 8.91
N GLY A 13 13.99 6.91 8.12
CA GLY A 13 14.51 7.00 6.74
C GLY A 13 13.46 7.34 5.69
N PHE A 14 12.24 7.70 6.09
CA PHE A 14 11.17 8.02 5.16
C PHE A 14 11.56 9.19 4.25
N GLN A 15 11.33 9.00 2.94
CA GLN A 15 11.62 10.02 1.92
C GLN A 15 10.31 10.55 1.35
N PRO A 16 10.04 11.87 1.47
CA PRO A 16 8.78 12.42 0.97
C PRO A 16 8.50 12.15 -0.51
N TYR A 17 9.53 12.09 -1.35
CA TYR A 17 9.33 11.81 -2.78
C TYR A 17 8.75 10.41 -3.04
N ALA A 18 8.93 9.48 -2.11
CA ALA A 18 8.38 8.14 -2.25
C ALA A 18 6.84 8.14 -2.20
N LEU A 19 6.22 9.19 -1.64
CA LEU A 19 4.77 9.29 -1.62
C LEU A 19 4.19 9.37 -3.02
N LYS A 20 4.83 10.12 -3.93
CA LYS A 20 4.35 10.21 -5.30
C LYS A 20 4.36 8.84 -5.96
N GLU A 21 5.44 8.10 -5.82
CA GLU A 21 5.55 6.77 -6.39
C GLU A 21 4.56 5.80 -5.75
N HIS A 22 4.33 5.94 -4.43
CA HIS A 22 3.34 5.16 -3.72
C HIS A 22 1.94 5.39 -4.28
N TYR A 23 1.56 6.65 -4.52
CA TYR A 23 0.25 6.94 -5.09
C TYR A 23 0.11 6.41 -6.51
N GLU A 24 1.17 6.43 -7.29
CA GLU A 24 1.17 5.83 -8.62
C GLU A 24 0.96 4.31 -8.53
N PHE A 25 1.63 3.66 -7.58
CA PHE A 25 1.45 2.24 -7.29
C PHE A 25 -0.01 1.93 -6.93
N LEU A 26 -0.61 2.71 -6.02
CA LEU A 26 -2.02 2.52 -5.65
C LEU A 26 -2.94 2.73 -6.85
N GLY A 27 -2.63 3.68 -7.71
CA GLY A 27 -3.39 3.93 -8.93
C GLY A 27 -3.38 2.73 -9.88
N ARG A 28 -2.23 2.07 -10.01
CA ARG A 28 -2.14 0.86 -10.82
C ARG A 28 -2.99 -0.27 -10.23
N LEU A 29 -2.97 -0.44 -8.90
CA LEU A 29 -3.79 -1.44 -8.25
C LEU A 29 -5.28 -1.14 -8.42
N ARG A 30 -5.65 0.13 -8.35
CA ARG A 30 -7.04 0.54 -8.55
C ARG A 30 -7.50 0.26 -9.97
N SER A 31 -6.68 0.55 -10.96
CA SER A 31 -6.99 0.28 -12.36
C SER A 31 -7.15 -1.21 -12.63
N ALA A 32 -6.46 -2.06 -11.87
CA ALA A 32 -6.58 -3.51 -11.98
C ALA A 32 -7.71 -4.09 -11.11
N ALA A 33 -8.49 -3.22 -10.44
CA ALA A 33 -9.57 -3.61 -9.52
C ALA A 33 -9.06 -4.40 -8.30
N LEU A 34 -7.81 -4.19 -7.91
CA LEU A 34 -7.20 -4.87 -6.77
C LEU A 34 -7.16 -4.00 -5.51
N LEU A 35 -7.43 -2.71 -5.62
CA LEU A 35 -7.45 -1.79 -4.48
C LEU A 35 -8.88 -1.38 -4.18
N GLU A 36 -9.33 -1.58 -2.94
CA GLU A 36 -10.67 -1.17 -2.51
C GLU A 36 -10.65 0.17 -1.77
N LEU A 37 -9.74 0.34 -0.82
CA LEU A 37 -9.64 1.53 0.02
C LEU A 37 -8.17 1.84 0.28
N ALA A 38 -7.87 3.12 0.49
CA ALA A 38 -6.55 3.56 0.89
C ALA A 38 -6.65 4.91 1.59
N GLY A 39 -5.81 5.14 2.58
CA GLY A 39 -5.77 6.43 3.26
C GLY A 39 -4.65 6.52 4.28
N PRO A 40 -4.25 7.75 4.63
CA PRO A 40 -3.25 7.98 5.67
C PRO A 40 -3.87 7.85 7.06
N PHE A 41 -3.03 7.59 8.07
CA PHE A 41 -3.45 7.71 9.45
C PHE A 41 -3.59 9.20 9.81
N SER A 42 -4.51 9.52 10.72
CA SER A 42 -4.76 10.90 11.09
C SER A 42 -3.56 11.58 11.77
N ASP A 43 -2.70 10.79 12.43
CA ASP A 43 -1.48 11.29 13.06
C ASP A 43 -0.28 11.33 12.12
N ARG A 44 -0.46 10.97 10.85
CA ARG A 44 0.56 10.95 9.81
C ARG A 44 1.73 10.00 10.06
N SER A 45 1.55 9.01 10.95
CA SER A 45 2.59 8.01 11.23
C SER A 45 2.71 6.95 10.15
N GLY A 46 1.79 6.93 9.20
CA GLY A 46 1.74 5.98 8.11
C GLY A 46 0.37 5.98 7.46
N GLY A 47 -0.05 4.84 6.98
CA GLY A 47 -1.35 4.69 6.37
C GLY A 47 -1.78 3.24 6.26
N ALA A 48 -2.91 3.02 5.60
CA ALA A 48 -3.44 1.69 5.37
C ALA A 48 -4.08 1.61 4.00
N TYR A 49 -4.06 0.43 3.41
CA TYR A 49 -4.83 0.17 2.22
C TYR A 49 -5.35 -1.26 2.21
N LEU A 50 -6.48 -1.45 1.53
CA LEU A 50 -7.15 -2.73 1.46
C LEU A 50 -7.05 -3.26 0.04
N ILE A 51 -6.42 -4.41 -0.12
CA ILE A 51 -6.20 -5.03 -1.44
C ILE A 51 -6.90 -6.36 -1.53
N ARG A 52 -7.13 -6.80 -2.76
CA ARG A 52 -7.71 -8.10 -3.06
C ARG A 52 -6.62 -8.98 -3.66
N ALA A 53 -6.52 -10.20 -3.16
CA ALA A 53 -5.54 -11.17 -3.65
C ALA A 53 -6.06 -12.58 -3.43
N ALA A 54 -5.50 -13.54 -4.16
CA ALA A 54 -5.92 -14.94 -4.06
C ALA A 54 -5.43 -15.58 -2.77
N SER A 55 -4.32 -15.10 -2.20
CA SER A 55 -3.72 -15.66 -0.99
C SER A 55 -2.94 -14.60 -0.23
N LEU A 56 -2.61 -14.89 1.02
CA LEU A 56 -1.75 -14.00 1.81
C LEU A 56 -0.37 -13.86 1.17
N GLU A 57 0.14 -14.94 0.60
CA GLU A 57 1.44 -14.93 -0.08
C GLU A 57 1.43 -13.95 -1.25
N GLU A 58 0.38 -13.96 -2.06
CA GLU A 58 0.23 -13.04 -3.17
C GLU A 58 0.07 -11.60 -2.67
N ALA A 59 -0.74 -11.40 -1.63
CA ALA A 59 -0.91 -10.07 -1.04
C ALA A 59 0.40 -9.51 -0.51
N THR A 60 1.22 -10.34 0.13
CA THR A 60 2.54 -9.96 0.63
C THR A 60 3.46 -9.53 -0.51
N ALA A 61 3.47 -10.30 -1.60
CA ALA A 61 4.26 -9.96 -2.76
C ALA A 61 3.82 -8.63 -3.37
N MET A 62 2.53 -8.36 -3.42
CA MET A 62 2.01 -7.08 -3.90
C MET A 62 2.44 -5.92 -3.01
N ALA A 63 2.34 -6.08 -1.69
CA ALA A 63 2.74 -5.04 -0.74
C ALA A 63 4.24 -4.71 -0.85
N HIS A 64 5.07 -5.70 -1.14
CA HIS A 64 6.51 -5.50 -1.28
C HIS A 64 6.88 -4.71 -2.54
N GLN A 65 5.96 -4.53 -3.47
CA GLN A 65 6.19 -3.70 -4.65
C GLN A 65 5.91 -2.22 -4.39
N ASP A 66 5.33 -1.89 -3.24
CA ASP A 66 5.06 -0.52 -2.85
C ASP A 66 6.39 0.21 -2.60
N PRO A 67 6.63 1.36 -3.26
CA PRO A 67 7.85 2.14 -3.01
C PRO A 67 8.09 2.51 -1.55
N LEU A 68 7.04 2.60 -0.74
CA LEU A 68 7.18 2.89 0.68
C LEU A 68 7.71 1.72 1.50
N HIS A 69 7.70 0.52 0.93
CA HIS A 69 8.17 -0.67 1.63
C HIS A 69 9.69 -0.69 1.82
N LEU A 70 10.40 0.04 1.04
CA LEU A 70 11.87 0.03 1.03
C LEU A 70 12.53 0.51 2.35
#